data_c12b25fd46fa9f97a90d7310e1fdef0d
#
_entry.id   c12b25fd46fa9f97a90d7310e1fdef0d
#
_cell.length_a   1.000
_cell.length_b   1.000
_cell.length_c   1.000
_cell.angle_alpha   90.00
_cell.angle_beta   90.00
_cell.angle_gamma   90.00
#
_symmetry.space_group_name_H-M   'P 1'
#
loop_
_entity.id
_entity.type
_entity.pdbx_description
1 polymer ?
#
loop_
_entity_poly.entity_id
_entity_poly.type
_entity_poly.pdbx_seq_one_letter_code
_entity_poly.pdbx_strand_id
1 'polypeptide(L)'
;LRKKIELLVSFDEDEIGSRMSANFISLDSEMTVGQATRALMDQAKENDNIQMLFVTAENGFFCGTVELRALLIAEKNAAIAPLIQHRFPYVYCSERTEDCIERLKSYSESAIPVLDASNCILGVITLKDLVEAVDDEMSDDYAKLGGLSAEEDLHEPLRASLKKRMPWLLVLLVLNLVFVPWLTER
;
A
#
# COMPACT_ATOMS: atom_id res chain seq x y z
N LEU A 1 -2.40 -19.44 1.85
CA LEU A 1 -2.26 -18.41 2.89
C LEU A 1 -0.80 -18.26 3.34
N ARG A 2 -0.13 -19.33 3.78
CA ARG A 2 1.23 -19.28 4.34
C ARG A 2 2.28 -18.66 3.41
N LYS A 3 2.30 -19.04 2.12
CA LYS A 3 3.23 -18.46 1.12
C LYS A 3 2.98 -16.96 0.87
N LYS A 4 1.72 -16.50 0.97
CA LYS A 4 1.37 -15.08 0.80
C LYS A 4 1.85 -14.25 2.00
N ILE A 5 1.77 -14.79 3.21
CA ILE A 5 2.27 -14.13 4.43
C ILE A 5 3.81 -14.10 4.45
N GLU A 6 4.47 -15.18 4.06
CA GLU A 6 5.93 -15.23 3.95
C GLU A 6 6.47 -14.20 2.95
N LEU A 7 5.75 -13.94 1.87
CA LEU A 7 6.10 -12.92 0.88
C LEU A 7 6.01 -11.50 1.45
N LEU A 8 4.92 -11.18 2.18
CA LEU A 8 4.71 -9.87 2.79
C LEU A 8 5.78 -9.54 3.85
N VAL A 9 6.21 -10.53 4.62
CA VAL A 9 7.23 -10.37 5.67
C VAL A 9 8.66 -10.22 5.09
N SER A 10 8.85 -10.50 3.79
CA SER A 10 10.17 -10.41 3.14
C SER A 10 10.54 -9.01 2.67
N PHE A 11 9.61 -8.06 2.70
CA PHE A 11 9.85 -6.67 2.31
C PHE A 11 10.23 -5.80 3.52
N ASP A 12 11.08 -4.81 3.29
CA ASP A 12 11.40 -3.81 4.31
C ASP A 12 10.17 -2.92 4.58
N GLU A 13 10.05 -2.38 5.79
CA GLU A 13 8.90 -1.55 6.20
C GLU A 13 8.71 -0.32 5.33
N ASP A 14 9.80 0.22 4.79
CA ASP A 14 9.83 1.37 3.87
C ASP A 14 9.43 1.02 2.43
N GLU A 15 9.41 -0.27 2.08
CA GLU A 15 9.04 -0.72 0.74
C GLU A 15 7.53 -0.85 0.59
N ILE A 16 6.98 -0.40 -0.55
CA ILE A 16 5.54 -0.47 -0.83
C ILE A 16 5.02 -1.91 -0.85
N GLY A 17 5.87 -2.88 -1.11
CA GLY A 17 5.58 -4.31 -1.04
C GLY A 17 5.11 -4.78 0.34
N SER A 18 5.58 -4.15 1.44
CA SER A 18 5.16 -4.45 2.81
C SER A 18 3.68 -4.10 3.06
N ARG A 19 3.14 -3.13 2.34
CA ARG A 19 1.77 -2.59 2.46
C ARG A 19 0.78 -3.22 1.48
N MET A 20 1.22 -4.13 0.60
CA MET A 20 0.32 -4.73 -0.39
C MET A 20 -0.64 -5.74 0.22
N SER A 21 -1.82 -5.83 -0.37
CA SER A 21 -2.81 -6.87 -0.09
C SER A 21 -2.80 -7.94 -1.16
N ALA A 22 -2.99 -9.20 -0.77
CA ALA A 22 -3.21 -10.31 -1.68
C ALA A 22 -4.69 -10.48 -2.06
N ASN A 23 -5.55 -9.53 -1.68
CA ASN A 23 -6.98 -9.52 -1.92
C ASN A 23 -7.30 -8.92 -3.30
N PHE A 24 -7.07 -9.68 -4.36
CA PHE A 24 -7.38 -9.28 -5.73
C PHE A 24 -7.79 -10.49 -6.58
N ILE A 25 -8.46 -10.21 -7.70
CA ILE A 25 -8.89 -11.22 -8.66
C ILE A 25 -7.99 -11.18 -9.87
N SER A 26 -7.41 -12.33 -10.21
CA SER A 26 -6.57 -12.52 -11.39
C SER A 26 -7.30 -13.37 -12.45
N LEU A 27 -7.26 -12.89 -13.69
CA LEU A 27 -7.80 -13.57 -14.87
C LEU A 27 -6.68 -13.84 -15.88
N ASP A 28 -6.78 -14.93 -16.60
CA ASP A 28 -5.85 -15.25 -17.68
C ASP A 28 -6.28 -14.51 -18.96
N SER A 29 -5.32 -13.94 -19.69
CA SER A 29 -5.55 -13.15 -20.92
C SER A 29 -6.22 -13.93 -22.05
N GLU A 30 -6.07 -15.25 -22.07
CA GLU A 30 -6.62 -16.14 -23.10
C GLU A 30 -8.07 -16.59 -22.82
N MET A 31 -8.64 -16.19 -21.68
CA MET A 31 -10.01 -16.55 -21.31
C MET A 31 -11.07 -15.92 -22.21
N THR A 32 -12.19 -16.61 -22.35
CA THR A 32 -13.44 -16.01 -22.79
C THR A 32 -14.13 -15.31 -21.64
N VAL A 33 -15.03 -14.37 -21.93
CA VAL A 33 -15.86 -13.66 -20.93
C VAL A 33 -16.58 -14.64 -20.00
N GLY A 34 -17.10 -15.74 -20.53
CA GLY A 34 -17.78 -16.76 -19.74
C GLY A 34 -16.85 -17.53 -18.79
N GLN A 35 -15.60 -17.77 -19.19
CA GLN A 35 -14.58 -18.37 -18.33
C GLN A 35 -14.12 -17.40 -17.26
N ALA A 36 -13.85 -16.15 -17.64
CA ALA A 36 -13.47 -15.08 -16.74
C ALA A 36 -14.54 -14.80 -15.67
N THR A 37 -15.83 -14.82 -16.06
CA THR A 37 -16.94 -14.66 -15.11
C THR A 37 -16.99 -15.81 -14.09
N ARG A 38 -16.71 -17.05 -14.51
CA ARG A 38 -16.64 -18.18 -13.56
C ARG A 38 -15.46 -18.05 -12.62
N ALA A 39 -14.29 -17.72 -13.15
CA ALA A 39 -13.08 -17.49 -12.35
C ALA A 39 -13.28 -16.36 -11.33
N LEU A 40 -13.96 -15.28 -11.74
CA LEU A 40 -14.38 -14.19 -10.84
C LEU A 40 -15.27 -14.71 -9.72
N MET A 41 -16.34 -15.46 -10.04
CA MET A 41 -17.27 -15.99 -9.03
C MET A 41 -16.60 -16.93 -8.02
N ASP A 42 -15.63 -17.70 -8.45
CA ASP A 42 -14.90 -18.60 -7.56
C ASP A 42 -13.93 -17.85 -6.65
N GLN A 43 -13.21 -16.85 -7.17
CA GLN A 43 -12.26 -16.05 -6.40
C GLN A 43 -12.96 -15.03 -5.50
N ALA A 44 -14.12 -14.50 -5.88
CA ALA A 44 -14.90 -13.53 -5.08
C ALA A 44 -15.44 -14.08 -3.76
N LYS A 45 -15.35 -15.40 -3.53
CA LYS A 45 -15.68 -16.01 -2.23
C LYS A 45 -14.65 -15.68 -1.14
N GLU A 46 -13.42 -15.38 -1.55
CA GLU A 46 -12.29 -15.12 -0.66
C GLU A 46 -11.71 -13.70 -0.82
N ASN A 47 -12.15 -12.97 -1.86
CA ASN A 47 -11.64 -11.65 -2.18
C ASN A 47 -12.78 -10.64 -2.30
N ASP A 48 -12.66 -9.52 -1.57
CA ASP A 48 -13.68 -8.46 -1.55
C ASP A 48 -13.45 -7.40 -2.64
N ASN A 49 -12.21 -7.29 -3.14
CA ASN A 49 -11.86 -6.33 -4.18
C ASN A 49 -12.18 -6.88 -5.57
N ILE A 50 -13.44 -6.73 -5.98
CA ILE A 50 -13.99 -7.28 -7.22
C ILE A 50 -14.22 -6.24 -8.32
N GLN A 51 -14.06 -4.95 -8.04
CA GLN A 51 -14.37 -3.88 -9.00
C GLN A 51 -13.38 -3.86 -10.16
N MET A 52 -12.12 -4.12 -9.88
CA MET A 52 -11.03 -4.18 -10.84
C MET A 52 -10.46 -5.59 -10.89
N LEU A 53 -10.41 -6.16 -12.09
CA LEU A 53 -9.91 -7.51 -12.35
C LEU A 53 -8.55 -7.39 -13.02
N PHE A 54 -7.55 -8.06 -12.49
CA PHE A 54 -6.18 -7.98 -13.00
C PHE A 54 -5.95 -9.12 -13.99
N VAL A 55 -5.43 -8.79 -15.16
CA VAL A 55 -5.21 -9.78 -16.22
C VAL A 55 -3.73 -10.13 -16.31
N THR A 56 -3.46 -11.42 -16.31
CA THR A 56 -2.10 -11.97 -16.39
C THR A 56 -1.98 -12.95 -17.57
N ALA A 57 -0.76 -13.07 -18.11
CA ALA A 57 -0.38 -14.16 -19.01
C ALA A 57 -0.02 -15.42 -18.22
N GLU A 58 0.26 -16.54 -18.94
CA GLU A 58 0.57 -17.85 -18.35
C GLU A 58 1.63 -17.84 -17.23
N ASN A 59 2.60 -16.96 -17.27
CA ASN A 59 3.67 -16.87 -16.28
C ASN A 59 3.38 -15.88 -15.13
N GLY A 60 2.14 -15.39 -15.00
CA GLY A 60 1.79 -14.35 -14.01
C GLY A 60 2.18 -12.94 -14.43
N PHE A 61 2.70 -12.75 -15.65
CA PHE A 61 3.06 -11.44 -16.20
C PHE A 61 1.81 -10.56 -16.31
N PHE A 62 1.88 -9.36 -15.75
CA PHE A 62 0.77 -8.42 -15.74
C PHE A 62 0.51 -7.86 -17.14
N CYS A 63 -0.68 -8.06 -17.67
CA CYS A 63 -1.09 -7.61 -19.00
C CYS A 63 -1.95 -6.35 -18.97
N GLY A 64 -2.64 -6.09 -17.88
CA GLY A 64 -3.57 -4.97 -17.75
C GLY A 64 -4.73 -5.30 -16.83
N THR A 65 -5.79 -4.52 -16.91
CA THR A 65 -6.98 -4.66 -16.06
C THR A 65 -8.26 -4.74 -16.90
N VAL A 66 -9.28 -5.34 -16.31
CA VAL A 66 -10.65 -5.35 -16.85
C VAL A 66 -11.60 -4.87 -15.75
N GLU A 67 -12.41 -3.87 -16.05
CA GLU A 67 -13.47 -3.47 -15.13
C GLU A 67 -14.57 -4.53 -15.05
N LEU A 68 -15.06 -4.79 -13.85
CA LEU A 68 -16.20 -5.71 -13.65
C LEU A 68 -17.38 -5.37 -14.54
N ARG A 69 -17.70 -4.06 -14.68
CA ARG A 69 -18.79 -3.61 -15.55
C ARG A 69 -18.59 -4.03 -16.99
N ALA A 70 -17.38 -3.90 -17.53
CA ALA A 70 -17.07 -4.28 -18.91
C ALA A 70 -17.25 -5.78 -19.12
N LEU A 71 -16.83 -6.60 -18.15
CA LEU A 71 -17.01 -8.04 -18.19
C LEU A 71 -18.50 -8.44 -18.17
N LEU A 72 -19.33 -7.76 -17.36
CA LEU A 72 -20.76 -8.09 -17.21
C LEU A 72 -21.62 -7.75 -18.44
N ILE A 73 -21.24 -6.74 -19.23
CA ILE A 73 -21.99 -6.33 -20.42
C ILE A 73 -21.50 -7.03 -21.71
N ALA A 74 -20.37 -7.70 -21.68
CA ALA A 74 -19.77 -8.34 -22.83
C ALA A 74 -20.45 -9.70 -23.15
N GLU A 75 -20.34 -10.10 -24.41
CA GLU A 75 -20.88 -11.38 -24.85
C GLU A 75 -20.10 -12.55 -24.26
N LYS A 76 -20.81 -13.54 -23.71
CA LYS A 76 -20.24 -14.68 -22.97
C LYS A 76 -19.16 -15.46 -23.74
N ASN A 77 -19.30 -15.58 -25.05
CA ASN A 77 -18.36 -16.32 -25.89
C ASN A 77 -17.24 -15.46 -26.49
N ALA A 78 -17.26 -14.14 -26.26
CA ALA A 78 -16.20 -13.26 -26.71
C ALA A 78 -14.92 -13.49 -25.90
N ALA A 79 -13.75 -13.20 -26.49
CA ALA A 79 -12.49 -13.18 -25.77
C ALA A 79 -12.45 -11.94 -24.84
N ILE A 80 -11.74 -12.04 -23.72
CA ILE A 80 -11.55 -10.87 -22.83
C ILE A 80 -10.48 -9.90 -23.36
N ALA A 81 -9.64 -10.31 -24.27
CA ALA A 81 -8.53 -9.51 -24.79
C ALA A 81 -8.93 -8.09 -25.25
N PRO A 82 -10.04 -7.85 -25.96
CA PRO A 82 -10.48 -6.50 -26.32
C PRO A 82 -10.93 -5.63 -25.16
N LEU A 83 -11.23 -6.23 -24.00
CA LEU A 83 -11.67 -5.54 -22.78
C LEU A 83 -10.49 -5.09 -21.91
N ILE A 84 -9.28 -5.59 -22.19
CA ILE A 84 -8.11 -5.33 -21.38
C ILE A 84 -7.64 -3.89 -21.57
N GLN A 85 -7.57 -3.14 -20.46
CA GLN A 85 -6.97 -1.82 -20.40
C GLN A 85 -5.47 -1.98 -20.12
N HIS A 86 -4.63 -1.77 -21.12
CA HIS A 86 -3.18 -1.93 -21.02
C HIS A 86 -2.48 -0.72 -20.37
N ARG A 87 -3.14 0.44 -20.33
CA ARG A 87 -2.62 1.66 -19.69
C ARG A 87 -3.20 1.79 -18.30
N PHE A 88 -2.54 1.18 -17.35
CA PHE A 88 -2.95 1.18 -15.95
C PHE A 88 -1.76 1.52 -15.05
N PRO A 89 -1.93 2.33 -14.00
CA PRO A 89 -0.86 2.63 -13.08
C PRO A 89 -0.44 1.36 -12.32
N TYR A 90 0.85 1.23 -12.05
CA TYR A 90 1.41 0.15 -11.25
C TYR A 90 2.60 0.65 -10.44
N VAL A 91 3.00 -0.10 -9.44
CA VAL A 91 4.19 0.12 -8.63
C VAL A 91 5.01 -1.16 -8.55
N TYR A 92 6.33 -1.02 -8.37
CA TYR A 92 7.18 -2.17 -8.06
C TYR A 92 7.28 -2.37 -6.56
N CYS A 93 7.29 -3.62 -6.11
CA CYS A 93 7.30 -3.99 -4.69
C CYS A 93 8.48 -3.40 -3.90
N SER A 94 9.61 -3.11 -4.56
CA SER A 94 10.83 -2.53 -3.98
C SER A 94 10.88 -0.99 -4.04
N GLU A 95 9.83 -0.33 -4.52
CA GLU A 95 9.77 1.13 -4.49
C GLU A 95 9.49 1.61 -3.06
N ARG A 96 10.01 2.81 -2.71
CA ARG A 96 9.73 3.41 -1.40
C ARG A 96 8.26 3.83 -1.31
N THR A 97 7.68 3.59 -0.16
CA THR A 97 6.27 3.94 0.11
C THR A 97 6.00 5.43 -0.12
N GLU A 98 6.87 6.33 0.36
CA GLU A 98 6.77 7.78 0.20
C GLU A 98 6.65 8.20 -1.28
N ASP A 99 7.57 7.69 -2.13
CA ASP A 99 7.62 8.01 -3.56
C ASP A 99 6.37 7.51 -4.29
N CYS A 100 5.87 6.33 -3.88
CA CYS A 100 4.63 5.76 -4.41
C CYS A 100 3.41 6.60 -4.02
N ILE A 101 3.30 7.01 -2.76
CA ILE A 101 2.20 7.84 -2.26
C ILE A 101 2.10 9.14 -3.06
N GLU A 102 3.21 9.86 -3.25
CA GLU A 102 3.20 11.13 -3.99
C GLU A 102 2.72 10.94 -5.44
N ARG A 103 3.21 9.90 -6.10
CA ARG A 103 2.83 9.56 -7.47
C ARG A 103 1.37 9.12 -7.57
N LEU A 104 0.89 8.32 -6.61
CA LEU A 104 -0.45 7.72 -6.64
C LEU A 104 -1.57 8.66 -6.19
N LYS A 105 -1.27 9.75 -5.47
CA LYS A 105 -2.27 10.77 -5.06
C LYS A 105 -3.11 11.33 -6.22
N SER A 106 -2.57 11.31 -7.45
CA SER A 106 -3.26 11.81 -8.64
C SER A 106 -4.16 10.77 -9.33
N TYR A 107 -4.11 9.50 -8.89
CA TYR A 107 -4.92 8.42 -9.47
C TYR A 107 -6.20 8.21 -8.67
N SER A 108 -7.29 7.91 -9.40
CA SER A 108 -8.63 7.65 -8.83
C SER A 108 -9.01 6.17 -8.84
N GLU A 109 -8.05 5.30 -9.11
CA GLU A 109 -8.26 3.87 -9.21
C GLU A 109 -8.50 3.25 -7.83
N SER A 110 -9.41 2.29 -7.76
CA SER A 110 -9.75 1.62 -6.49
C SER A 110 -8.65 0.72 -5.94
N ALA A 111 -7.81 0.19 -6.81
CA ALA A 111 -6.67 -0.65 -6.46
C ALA A 111 -5.59 -0.56 -7.55
N ILE A 112 -4.32 -0.58 -7.14
CA ILE A 112 -3.15 -0.47 -8.00
C ILE A 112 -2.32 -1.74 -7.85
N PRO A 113 -1.92 -2.40 -8.96
CA PRO A 113 -1.14 -3.62 -8.90
C PRO A 113 0.30 -3.34 -8.46
N VAL A 114 0.80 -4.21 -7.59
CA VAL A 114 2.20 -4.27 -7.15
C VAL A 114 2.89 -5.39 -7.93
N LEU A 115 3.94 -5.03 -8.65
CA LEU A 115 4.68 -5.94 -9.52
C LEU A 115 6.06 -6.27 -8.93
N ASP A 116 6.57 -7.44 -9.29
CA ASP A 116 7.97 -7.78 -9.10
C ASP A 116 8.86 -7.24 -10.24
N ALA A 117 10.17 -7.46 -10.14
CA ALA A 117 11.14 -7.09 -11.17
C ALA A 117 10.91 -7.80 -12.53
N SER A 118 10.15 -8.88 -12.55
CA SER A 118 9.76 -9.63 -13.76
C SER A 118 8.42 -9.17 -14.34
N ASN A 119 7.84 -8.09 -13.81
CA ASN A 119 6.49 -7.59 -14.11
C ASN A 119 5.37 -8.61 -13.83
N CYS A 120 5.59 -9.52 -12.88
CA CYS A 120 4.52 -10.39 -12.38
C CYS A 120 3.79 -9.71 -11.22
N ILE A 121 2.46 -9.87 -11.17
CA ILE A 121 1.65 -9.30 -10.11
C ILE A 121 1.84 -10.09 -8.80
N LEU A 122 2.24 -9.40 -7.74
CA LEU A 122 2.41 -9.96 -6.39
C LEU A 122 1.20 -9.69 -5.50
N GLY A 123 0.63 -8.49 -5.64
CA GLY A 123 -0.47 -8.01 -4.84
C GLY A 123 -1.07 -6.74 -5.40
N VAL A 124 -1.90 -6.09 -4.62
CA VAL A 124 -2.50 -4.79 -4.93
C VAL A 124 -2.42 -3.87 -3.73
N ILE A 125 -2.41 -2.57 -3.98
CA ILE A 125 -2.59 -1.54 -2.97
C ILE A 125 -3.92 -0.86 -3.23
N THR A 126 -4.78 -0.83 -2.23
CA THR A 126 -6.06 -0.12 -2.30
C THR A 126 -5.88 1.32 -1.83
N LEU A 127 -6.84 2.20 -2.19
CA LEU A 127 -6.86 3.57 -1.69
C LEU A 127 -6.85 3.62 -0.15
N LYS A 128 -7.50 2.64 0.49
CA LYS A 128 -7.51 2.52 1.95
C LYS A 128 -6.10 2.27 2.50
N ASP A 129 -5.37 1.29 1.94
CA ASP A 129 -4.01 0.96 2.36
C ASP A 129 -3.08 2.17 2.17
N LEU A 130 -3.30 2.94 1.09
CA LEU A 130 -2.54 4.15 0.82
C LEU A 130 -2.80 5.25 1.87
N VAL A 131 -4.06 5.44 2.29
CA VAL A 131 -4.42 6.41 3.34
C VAL A 131 -3.80 5.99 4.68
N GLU A 132 -3.88 4.71 5.04
CA GLU A 132 -3.25 4.17 6.24
C GLU A 132 -1.72 4.40 6.22
N ALA A 133 -1.06 4.18 5.09
CA ALA A 133 0.37 4.44 4.95
C ALA A 133 0.72 5.93 5.14
N VAL A 134 -0.10 6.85 4.62
CA VAL A 134 0.08 8.31 4.81
C VAL A 134 -0.08 8.69 6.28
N ASP A 135 -1.10 8.14 6.97
CA ASP A 135 -1.36 8.44 8.38
C ASP A 135 -0.22 7.92 9.27
N ASP A 136 0.31 6.74 8.99
CA ASP A 136 1.46 6.16 9.70
C ASP A 136 2.69 7.07 9.55
N GLU A 137 3.01 7.49 8.32
CA GLU A 137 4.16 8.34 8.01
C GLU A 137 4.06 9.72 8.68
N MET A 138 2.88 10.35 8.64
CA MET A 138 2.64 11.61 9.34
C MET A 138 2.78 11.45 10.85
N SER A 139 2.31 10.34 11.41
CA SER A 139 2.43 10.05 12.85
C SER A 139 3.89 9.89 13.28
N ASP A 140 4.70 9.20 12.47
CA ASP A 140 6.13 9.04 12.70
C ASP A 140 6.88 10.38 12.67
N ASP A 141 6.57 11.25 11.73
CA ASP A 141 7.18 12.56 11.62
C ASP A 141 6.80 13.46 12.81
N TYR A 142 5.56 13.45 13.25
CA TYR A 142 5.14 14.14 14.47
C TYR A 142 5.82 13.58 15.71
N ALA A 143 5.97 12.27 15.82
CA ALA A 143 6.66 11.62 16.92
C ALA A 143 8.15 12.02 16.95
N LYS A 144 8.83 12.02 15.81
CA LYS A 144 10.22 12.47 15.66
C LYS A 144 10.40 13.93 16.05
N LEU A 145 9.49 14.83 15.61
CA LEU A 145 9.49 16.25 15.99
C LEU A 145 9.23 16.45 17.48
N GLY A 146 8.41 15.61 18.12
CA GLY A 146 8.16 15.62 19.56
C GLY A 146 9.26 14.95 20.40
N GLY A 147 10.30 14.38 19.77
CA GLY A 147 11.31 13.57 20.45
C GLY A 147 10.74 12.25 21.00
N LEU A 148 9.66 11.77 20.39
CA LEU A 148 8.96 10.52 20.70
C LEU A 148 9.32 9.49 19.65
N SER A 149 9.29 8.20 20.00
CA SER A 149 9.25 7.12 19.02
C SER A 149 7.79 6.76 18.76
N ALA A 150 7.42 6.45 17.51
CA ALA A 150 6.05 6.09 17.10
C ALA A 150 5.49 4.86 17.85
N GLU A 151 6.35 4.04 18.44
CA GLU A 151 5.99 2.85 19.25
C GLU A 151 5.70 3.15 20.72
N GLU A 152 5.14 4.31 21.07
CA GLU A 152 4.70 4.51 22.47
C GLU A 152 3.41 3.72 22.74
N ASP A 153 3.60 2.53 23.27
CA ASP A 153 2.54 1.68 23.79
C ASP A 153 1.80 2.42 24.90
N LEU A 154 0.50 2.64 24.75
CA LEU A 154 -0.37 3.32 25.75
C LEU A 154 -0.32 2.66 27.15
N HIS A 155 0.34 1.51 27.26
CA HIS A 155 0.52 0.73 28.49
C HIS A 155 1.95 0.79 29.06
N GLU A 156 2.83 1.62 28.48
CA GLU A 156 4.20 1.72 28.97
C GLU A 156 4.23 2.41 30.37
N PRO A 157 4.97 1.87 31.35
CA PRO A 157 5.05 2.48 32.67
C PRO A 157 5.69 3.86 32.58
N LEU A 158 5.10 4.85 33.24
CA LEU A 158 5.49 6.28 33.23
C LEU A 158 7.01 6.51 33.36
N ARG A 159 7.73 5.64 34.08
CA ARG A 159 9.19 5.75 34.26
C ARG A 159 9.98 5.44 32.98
N ALA A 160 9.49 4.56 32.13
CA ALA A 160 10.15 4.21 30.87
C ALA A 160 9.91 5.34 29.83
N SER A 161 8.69 5.83 29.74
CA SER A 161 8.31 6.99 28.92
C SER A 161 9.08 8.25 29.32
N LEU A 162 9.22 8.51 30.64
CA LEU A 162 9.99 9.65 31.14
C LEU A 162 11.47 9.56 30.76
N LYS A 163 12.07 8.36 30.80
CA LYS A 163 13.48 8.15 30.46
C LYS A 163 13.75 8.38 28.96
N LYS A 164 12.82 8.03 28.09
CA LYS A 164 12.90 8.29 26.65
C LYS A 164 12.82 9.79 26.34
N ARG A 165 12.00 10.55 27.09
CA ARG A 165 11.78 11.99 26.89
C ARG A 165 12.85 12.88 27.54
N MET A 166 13.57 12.39 28.57
CA MET A 166 14.56 13.15 29.31
C MET A 166 15.62 13.83 28.43
N PRO A 167 16.22 13.20 27.41
CA PRO A 167 17.21 13.86 26.57
C PRO A 167 16.66 15.10 25.86
N TRP A 168 15.43 14.98 25.32
CA TRP A 168 14.76 16.10 24.64
C TRP A 168 14.37 17.23 25.57
N LEU A 169 13.83 16.89 26.74
CA LEU A 169 13.50 17.89 27.79
C LEU A 169 14.73 18.64 28.29
N LEU A 170 15.89 17.97 28.40
CA LEU A 170 17.14 18.60 28.72
C LEU A 170 17.60 19.60 27.65
N VAL A 171 17.47 19.24 26.38
CA VAL A 171 17.78 20.13 25.26
C VAL A 171 16.90 21.39 25.32
N LEU A 172 15.58 21.21 25.50
CA LEU A 172 14.63 22.31 25.62
C LEU A 172 14.93 23.19 26.87
N LEU A 173 15.32 22.59 27.99
CA LEU A 173 15.70 23.32 29.20
C LEU A 173 16.93 24.19 28.97
N VAL A 174 17.97 23.62 28.33
CA VAL A 174 19.22 24.37 28.02
C VAL A 174 18.92 25.49 27.02
N LEU A 175 18.14 25.23 25.98
CA LEU A 175 17.71 26.27 25.04
C LEU A 175 16.94 27.38 25.72
N ASN A 176 16.03 27.06 26.62
CA ASN A 176 15.25 28.04 27.37
C ASN A 176 16.15 28.87 28.28
N LEU A 177 17.12 28.26 28.98
CA LEU A 177 18.04 28.92 29.87
C LEU A 177 19.01 29.87 29.15
N VAL A 178 19.33 29.59 27.88
CA VAL A 178 20.20 30.43 27.04
C VAL A 178 19.40 31.54 26.34
N PHE A 179 18.24 31.23 25.80
CA PHE A 179 17.48 32.20 24.99
C PHE A 179 16.65 33.19 25.80
N VAL A 180 16.10 32.80 26.96
CA VAL A 180 15.28 33.72 27.78
C VAL A 180 16.08 34.89 28.29
N PRO A 181 17.29 34.75 28.89
CA PRO A 181 18.10 35.88 29.30
C PRO A 181 18.50 36.80 28.14
N TRP A 182 18.81 36.18 26.96
CA TRP A 182 19.19 36.95 25.79
C TRP A 182 18.06 37.82 25.22
N LEU A 183 16.79 37.39 25.37
CA LEU A 183 15.61 38.14 24.96
C LEU A 183 15.23 39.24 25.97
N THR A 184 15.56 39.09 27.24
CA THR A 184 15.23 40.05 28.28
C THR A 184 16.27 41.17 28.45
N GLU A 185 17.48 41.02 27.89
CA GLU A 185 18.53 42.03 27.89
C GLU A 185 18.50 42.96 26.65
N ARG A 186 17.50 42.84 25.77
CA ARG A 186 17.30 43.69 24.60
C ARG A 186 16.06 44.58 24.74
#